data_c9000d42351140f5e112b14de97caf83
#
_entry.id   c9000d42351140f5e112b14de97caf83
#
_cell.length_a   1.000
_cell.length_b   1.000
_cell.length_c   1.000
_cell.angle_alpha   90.00
_cell.angle_beta   90.00
_cell.angle_gamma   90.00
#
_symmetry.space_group_name_H-M   'P 1'
#
loop_
_entity.id
_entity.type
_entity.pdbx_description
1 polymer ?
#
loop_
_entity_poly.entity_id
_entity_poly.type
_entity_poly.pdbx_seq_one_letter_code
_entity_poly.pdbx_strand_id
1 'polypeptide(L)'
;MRKILSLIVGLFFVINISQAEEKLDIEKQLVGVVGAVSGTVKTAIRELKAGDKIYLNETIYAGIDSGTQILLLDQSTFTIGSDSEVVMDTFIYDPATNDGKIVANVKKGSLKIISGLISKKNPDSLTVKVPEGTLGSRGTEFQTMVSKKKTDTLLIGPGKNNTLGLRPGAVLVGNKFGQTMLNNPYSVASMVKGKAPGKAKQITKKQLKKFKKKMKVLRVAKLEGATQEEKKAIRKKIRQELKAQGLDKEEIKTLIKENIKIDKEKRIVLLKERGEDVSDLEQPDNMIEEEAEV
;
A
#
# COMPACT_ATOMS: atom_id res chain seq x y z
N MET A 1 14.78 81.27 46.98
CA MET A 1 13.39 80.87 46.75
C MET A 1 13.16 80.74 45.22
N ARG A 2 13.31 79.63 44.65
CA ARG A 2 12.78 79.32 43.34
C ARG A 2 12.71 77.79 43.15
N LYS A 3 11.54 77.25 43.14
CA LYS A 3 11.25 75.82 42.93
C LYS A 3 11.51 75.50 41.47
N ILE A 4 12.38 74.53 41.21
CA ILE A 4 12.56 73.95 39.89
C ILE A 4 11.81 72.64 39.92
N LEU A 5 10.71 72.59 39.17
CA LEU A 5 9.87 71.45 38.92
C LEU A 5 10.53 70.64 37.79
N SER A 6 11.11 69.49 38.08
CA SER A 6 11.70 68.59 37.12
C SER A 6 10.62 67.70 36.61
N LEU A 7 10.29 67.85 35.30
CA LEU A 7 9.35 67.08 34.56
C LEU A 7 10.08 65.77 34.03
N ILE A 8 9.82 64.64 34.65
CA ILE A 8 10.33 63.35 34.18
C ILE A 8 9.32 62.83 33.11
N VAL A 9 9.69 63.03 31.88
CA VAL A 9 8.98 62.37 30.77
C VAL A 9 9.41 60.92 30.70
N GLY A 10 8.58 60.06 31.25
CA GLY A 10 8.77 58.61 31.12
C GLY A 10 8.49 58.15 29.69
N LEU A 11 9.53 57.85 28.94
CA LEU A 11 9.46 57.26 27.64
C LEU A 11 9.08 55.77 27.79
N PHE A 12 7.78 55.44 27.69
CA PHE A 12 7.32 54.07 27.59
C PHE A 12 7.73 53.51 26.22
N PHE A 13 8.85 52.77 26.19
CA PHE A 13 9.25 51.99 25.08
C PHE A 13 8.36 50.73 25.06
N VAL A 14 7.28 50.75 24.34
CA VAL A 14 6.46 49.56 24.09
C VAL A 14 7.25 48.65 23.15
N ILE A 15 7.96 47.72 23.73
CA ILE A 15 8.57 46.61 22.95
C ILE A 15 7.44 45.72 22.50
N ASN A 16 7.00 45.93 21.26
CA ASN A 16 6.18 44.92 20.54
C ASN A 16 7.07 43.71 20.30
N ILE A 17 7.04 42.73 21.21
CA ILE A 17 7.54 41.40 20.98
C ILE A 17 6.50 40.77 20.05
N SER A 18 6.70 40.94 18.75
CA SER A 18 6.06 40.11 17.76
C SER A 18 6.59 38.68 18.00
N GLN A 19 5.85 37.89 18.76
CA GLN A 19 6.05 36.43 18.76
C GLN A 19 5.71 35.97 17.35
N ALA A 20 6.73 35.96 16.46
CA ALA A 20 6.72 35.07 15.33
C ALA A 20 6.65 33.66 15.93
N GLU A 21 5.46 33.10 15.97
CA GLU A 21 5.33 31.65 16.08
C GLU A 21 6.12 31.08 14.88
N GLU A 22 7.36 30.73 15.16
CA GLU A 22 8.18 29.91 14.28
C GLU A 22 7.41 28.59 14.19
N LYS A 23 6.53 28.53 13.18
CA LYS A 23 5.86 27.29 12.79
C LYS A 23 6.99 26.34 12.44
N LEU A 24 7.32 25.47 13.40
CA LEU A 24 8.27 24.38 13.18
C LEU A 24 7.70 23.60 12.01
N ASP A 25 8.19 23.86 10.82
CA ASP A 25 7.85 23.13 9.62
C ASP A 25 8.54 21.77 9.75
N ILE A 26 7.89 20.90 10.55
CA ILE A 26 8.33 19.51 10.65
C ILE A 26 8.21 18.97 9.23
N GLU A 27 9.36 18.88 8.57
CA GLU A 27 9.48 18.36 7.22
C GLU A 27 8.83 16.97 7.21
N LYS A 28 7.61 16.89 6.68
CA LYS A 28 6.83 15.67 6.69
C LYS A 28 7.49 14.66 5.76
N GLN A 29 8.04 13.60 6.31
CA GLN A 29 8.67 12.55 5.53
C GLN A 29 7.67 11.91 4.57
N LEU A 30 7.91 12.05 3.27
CA LEU A 30 7.14 11.41 2.21
C LEU A 30 7.34 9.90 2.26
N VAL A 31 6.24 9.15 2.22
CA VAL A 31 6.24 7.68 2.25
C VAL A 31 5.81 7.10 0.89
N GLY A 32 4.89 7.78 0.21
CA GLY A 32 4.35 7.29 -1.05
C GLY A 32 3.27 8.20 -1.62
N VAL A 33 2.61 7.72 -2.64
CA VAL A 33 1.58 8.45 -3.41
C VAL A 33 0.32 7.58 -3.54
N VAL A 34 -0.83 8.21 -3.46
CA VAL A 34 -2.13 7.57 -3.72
C VAL A 34 -2.27 7.25 -5.20
N GLY A 35 -2.30 5.98 -5.55
CA GLY A 35 -2.46 5.53 -6.94
C GLY A 35 -3.92 5.49 -7.39
N ALA A 36 -4.85 5.16 -6.48
CA ALA A 36 -6.27 5.08 -6.77
C ALA A 36 -7.10 5.24 -5.49
N VAL A 37 -8.29 5.83 -5.62
CA VAL A 37 -9.29 5.94 -4.54
C VAL A 37 -10.64 5.51 -5.08
N SER A 38 -11.43 4.83 -4.25
CA SER A 38 -12.83 4.51 -4.50
C SER A 38 -13.63 4.77 -3.24
N GLY A 39 -14.75 5.48 -3.36
CA GLY A 39 -15.55 5.94 -2.23
C GLY A 39 -14.84 7.00 -1.40
N THR A 40 -15.15 7.06 -0.11
CA THR A 40 -14.62 8.06 0.82
C THR A 40 -13.39 7.53 1.54
N VAL A 41 -12.23 8.13 1.25
CA VAL A 41 -10.96 7.86 1.93
C VAL A 41 -10.36 9.17 2.38
N LYS A 42 -9.92 9.23 3.64
CA LYS A 42 -9.40 10.47 4.22
C LYS A 42 -8.28 10.23 5.22
N THR A 43 -7.53 11.27 5.50
CA THR A 43 -6.69 11.37 6.70
C THR A 43 -7.42 12.17 7.79
N ALA A 44 -6.75 12.51 8.89
CA ALA A 44 -7.34 13.35 9.92
C ALA A 44 -7.66 14.79 9.43
N ILE A 45 -6.95 15.26 8.39
CA ILE A 45 -6.96 16.66 7.96
C ILE A 45 -7.46 16.88 6.53
N ARG A 46 -7.57 15.82 5.70
CA ARG A 46 -7.99 15.96 4.30
C ARG A 46 -8.63 14.68 3.75
N GLU A 47 -9.48 14.84 2.77
CA GLU A 47 -9.92 13.76 1.89
C GLU A 47 -8.82 13.43 0.87
N LEU A 48 -8.65 12.14 0.55
CA LEU A 48 -7.61 11.67 -0.35
C LEU A 48 -8.13 11.48 -1.77
N LYS A 49 -7.30 11.85 -2.73
CA LYS A 49 -7.51 11.65 -4.18
C LYS A 49 -6.29 11.00 -4.80
N ALA A 50 -6.46 10.42 -5.99
CA ALA A 50 -5.33 9.91 -6.76
C ALA A 50 -4.30 11.01 -7.03
N GLY A 51 -3.02 10.72 -6.82
CA GLY A 51 -1.90 11.65 -6.90
C GLY A 51 -1.53 12.34 -5.58
N ASP A 52 -2.33 12.22 -4.52
CA ASP A 52 -2.01 12.81 -3.22
C ASP A 52 -0.80 12.13 -2.57
N LYS A 53 0.06 12.93 -1.96
CA LYS A 53 1.22 12.46 -1.19
C LYS A 53 0.77 11.91 0.16
N ILE A 54 1.37 10.80 0.58
CA ILE A 54 1.18 10.22 1.92
C ILE A 54 2.46 10.38 2.69
N TYR A 55 2.32 10.84 3.93
CA TYR A 55 3.44 11.13 4.82
C TYR A 55 3.49 10.15 6.00
N LEU A 56 4.66 10.07 6.61
CA LEU A 56 4.87 9.26 7.80
C LEU A 56 3.91 9.68 8.92
N ASN A 57 3.43 8.72 9.69
CA ASN A 57 2.44 8.87 10.76
C ASN A 57 1.06 9.39 10.34
N GLU A 58 0.77 9.56 9.04
CA GLU A 58 -0.60 9.81 8.62
C GLU A 58 -1.48 8.56 8.85
N THR A 59 -2.60 8.77 9.51
CA THR A 59 -3.65 7.74 9.62
C THR A 59 -4.59 7.84 8.44
N ILE A 60 -4.76 6.73 7.73
CA ILE A 60 -5.63 6.63 6.58
C ILE A 60 -6.91 5.90 6.99
N TYR A 61 -8.04 6.54 6.77
CA TYR A 61 -9.38 6.04 7.05
C TYR A 61 -10.09 5.75 5.74
N ALA A 62 -10.43 4.50 5.48
CA ALA A 62 -11.34 4.12 4.39
C ALA A 62 -12.72 3.82 4.96
N GLY A 63 -13.74 4.45 4.41
CA GLY A 63 -15.13 4.25 4.80
C GLY A 63 -15.68 2.87 4.40
N ILE A 64 -16.98 2.67 4.66
CA ILE A 64 -17.70 1.49 4.17
C ILE A 64 -17.71 1.54 2.63
N ASP A 65 -17.50 0.39 1.99
CA ASP A 65 -17.41 0.24 0.54
C ASP A 65 -16.43 1.20 -0.15
N SER A 66 -15.42 1.63 0.61
CA SER A 66 -14.36 2.53 0.16
C SER A 66 -13.00 1.87 0.24
N GLY A 67 -12.02 2.43 -0.45
CA GLY A 67 -10.66 1.93 -0.38
C GLY A 67 -9.69 2.74 -1.22
N THR A 68 -8.40 2.53 -0.97
CA THR A 68 -7.32 3.22 -1.67
C THR A 68 -6.14 2.31 -1.95
N GLN A 69 -5.41 2.61 -3.00
CA GLN A 69 -4.12 2.01 -3.30
C GLN A 69 -3.04 3.07 -3.14
N ILE A 70 -2.01 2.75 -2.39
CA ILE A 70 -0.85 3.61 -2.15
C ILE A 70 0.37 2.92 -2.71
N LEU A 71 1.12 3.62 -3.55
CA LEU A 71 2.41 3.21 -4.04
C LEU A 71 3.48 3.87 -3.16
N LEU A 72 4.27 3.06 -2.46
CA LEU A 72 5.37 3.53 -1.63
C LEU A 72 6.62 3.79 -2.46
N LEU A 73 7.56 4.58 -1.92
CA LEU A 73 8.79 4.94 -2.62
C LEU A 73 9.70 3.73 -2.92
N ASP A 74 9.59 2.64 -2.14
CA ASP A 74 10.30 1.37 -2.40
C ASP A 74 9.56 0.46 -3.39
N GLN A 75 8.54 0.96 -4.09
CA GLN A 75 7.67 0.23 -5.01
C GLN A 75 6.77 -0.82 -4.33
N SER A 76 6.69 -0.84 -3.00
CA SER A 76 5.64 -1.61 -2.33
C SER A 76 4.26 -1.02 -2.65
N THR A 77 3.28 -1.87 -2.84
CA THR A 77 1.90 -1.45 -3.06
C THR A 77 1.04 -1.82 -1.86
N PHE A 78 0.43 -0.83 -1.24
CA PHE A 78 -0.51 -1.00 -0.13
C PHE A 78 -1.92 -0.73 -0.62
N THR A 79 -2.79 -1.74 -0.53
CA THR A 79 -4.22 -1.60 -0.86
C THR A 79 -5.02 -1.68 0.43
N ILE A 80 -5.61 -0.56 0.82
CA ILE A 80 -6.45 -0.42 2.01
C ILE A 80 -7.89 -0.63 1.58
N GLY A 81 -8.56 -1.60 2.18
CA GLY A 81 -9.94 -1.96 1.82
C GLY A 81 -11.00 -1.28 2.67
N SER A 82 -12.24 -1.73 2.51
CA SER A 82 -13.42 -1.18 3.17
C SER A 82 -13.35 -1.24 4.71
N ASP A 83 -13.83 -0.18 5.35
CA ASP A 83 -13.92 -0.01 6.81
C ASP A 83 -12.56 -0.21 7.51
N SER A 84 -11.54 0.51 7.03
CA SER A 84 -10.16 0.33 7.47
C SER A 84 -9.59 1.57 8.12
N GLU A 85 -8.67 1.33 9.07
CA GLU A 85 -7.82 2.33 9.70
C GLU A 85 -6.39 1.82 9.71
N VAL A 86 -5.51 2.52 8.98
CA VAL A 86 -4.11 2.13 8.75
C VAL A 86 -3.19 3.31 8.96
N VAL A 87 -2.08 3.10 9.66
CA VAL A 87 -1.03 4.10 9.89
C VAL A 87 0.28 3.59 9.32
N MET A 88 1.04 4.46 8.65
CA MET A 88 2.44 4.21 8.30
C MET A 88 3.32 4.66 9.46
N ASP A 89 3.74 3.70 10.28
CA ASP A 89 4.42 3.93 11.56
C ASP A 89 5.95 4.16 11.40
N THR A 90 6.55 3.43 10.45
CA THR A 90 7.97 3.59 10.11
C THR A 90 8.15 3.40 8.61
N PHE A 91 8.90 4.29 8.00
CA PHE A 91 9.35 4.16 6.63
C PHE A 91 10.76 4.71 6.50
N ILE A 92 11.72 3.82 6.39
CA ILE A 92 13.13 4.13 6.12
C ILE A 92 13.46 3.48 4.78
N TYR A 93 14.02 4.23 3.85
CA TYR A 93 14.37 3.72 2.54
C TYR A 93 15.57 4.45 1.96
N ASP A 94 16.58 3.70 1.59
CA ASP A 94 17.73 4.18 0.83
C ASP A 94 17.61 3.68 -0.62
N PRO A 95 17.31 4.57 -1.58
CA PRO A 95 17.14 4.18 -2.97
C PRO A 95 18.45 3.70 -3.65
N ALA A 96 19.62 4.08 -3.14
CA ALA A 96 20.88 3.64 -3.70
C ALA A 96 21.19 2.16 -3.38
N THR A 97 20.81 1.73 -2.19
CA THR A 97 21.10 0.38 -1.70
C THR A 97 19.87 -0.53 -1.66
N ASN A 98 18.66 0.02 -1.75
CA ASN A 98 17.38 -0.62 -1.45
C ASN A 98 17.27 -1.16 -0.01
N ASP A 99 18.10 -0.67 0.90
CA ASP A 99 17.97 -0.96 2.32
C ASP A 99 16.85 -0.14 2.94
N GLY A 100 16.25 -0.67 3.99
CA GLY A 100 15.22 0.06 4.68
C GLY A 100 14.38 -0.78 5.62
N LYS A 101 13.34 -0.14 6.14
CA LYS A 101 12.37 -0.75 7.05
C LYS A 101 10.99 -0.12 6.87
N ILE A 102 9.98 -0.96 6.81
CA ILE A 102 8.58 -0.56 6.74
C ILE A 102 7.84 -1.13 7.94
N VAL A 103 7.15 -0.29 8.68
CA VAL A 103 6.20 -0.72 9.72
C VAL A 103 4.87 -0.03 9.45
N ALA A 104 3.84 -0.83 9.18
CA ALA A 104 2.46 -0.37 9.10
C ALA A 104 1.65 -0.88 10.30
N ASN A 105 0.68 -0.12 10.74
CA ASN A 105 -0.21 -0.49 11.83
C ASN A 105 -1.66 -0.51 11.31
N VAL A 106 -2.28 -1.68 11.33
CA VAL A 106 -3.69 -1.87 10.93
C VAL A 106 -4.53 -2.03 12.20
N LYS A 107 -5.25 -0.99 12.56
CA LYS A 107 -6.12 -1.01 13.74
C LYS A 107 -7.43 -1.73 13.50
N LYS A 108 -7.99 -1.61 12.29
CA LYS A 108 -9.18 -2.33 11.82
C LYS A 108 -9.24 -2.41 10.31
N GLY A 109 -10.07 -3.30 9.78
CA GLY A 109 -10.36 -3.39 8.36
C GLY A 109 -9.46 -4.36 7.61
N SER A 110 -9.02 -3.99 6.41
CA SER A 110 -8.26 -4.88 5.55
C SER A 110 -7.12 -4.15 4.83
N LEU A 111 -5.94 -4.76 4.87
CA LEU A 111 -4.76 -4.29 4.15
C LEU A 111 -4.21 -5.43 3.29
N LYS A 112 -4.01 -5.17 2.00
CA LYS A 112 -3.27 -6.04 1.09
C LYS A 112 -1.95 -5.36 0.74
N ILE A 113 -0.88 -6.11 0.79
CA ILE A 113 0.47 -5.64 0.49
C ILE A 113 1.07 -6.49 -0.63
N ILE A 114 1.66 -5.81 -1.62
CA ILE A 114 2.61 -6.39 -2.55
C ILE A 114 3.97 -5.81 -2.17
N SER A 115 4.89 -6.67 -1.78
CA SER A 115 6.21 -6.27 -1.28
C SER A 115 7.08 -5.66 -2.38
N GLY A 116 7.73 -4.54 -2.08
CA GLY A 116 8.65 -3.81 -2.95
C GLY A 116 10.12 -4.18 -2.76
N LEU A 117 11.00 -3.22 -3.03
CA LEU A 117 12.46 -3.40 -3.08
C LEU A 117 13.07 -3.71 -1.72
N ILE A 118 12.62 -3.03 -0.65
CA ILE A 118 13.11 -3.25 0.73
C ILE A 118 12.94 -4.72 1.13
N SER A 119 11.72 -5.26 1.01
CA SER A 119 11.43 -6.65 1.41
C SER A 119 12.04 -7.69 0.47
N LYS A 120 12.28 -7.34 -0.78
CA LYS A 120 12.98 -8.21 -1.72
C LYS A 120 14.46 -8.32 -1.39
N LYS A 121 15.08 -7.26 -0.89
CA LYS A 121 16.47 -7.26 -0.47
C LYS A 121 16.65 -7.92 0.91
N ASN A 122 15.91 -7.43 1.89
CA ASN A 122 16.01 -7.86 3.28
C ASN A 122 14.67 -8.47 3.74
N PRO A 123 14.56 -9.80 3.78
CA PRO A 123 13.42 -10.47 4.42
C PRO A 123 13.22 -9.95 5.85
N ASP A 124 11.97 -9.88 6.29
CA ASP A 124 11.57 -9.37 7.61
C ASP A 124 11.69 -7.85 7.83
N SER A 125 12.14 -7.08 6.84
CA SER A 125 12.17 -5.60 6.90
C SER A 125 10.81 -4.93 6.76
N LEU A 126 9.77 -5.68 6.35
CA LEU A 126 8.39 -5.23 6.31
C LEU A 126 7.58 -5.93 7.40
N THR A 127 7.09 -5.15 8.34
CA THR A 127 6.27 -5.60 9.47
C THR A 127 4.91 -4.91 9.45
N VAL A 128 3.84 -5.67 9.65
CA VAL A 128 2.49 -5.14 9.89
C VAL A 128 2.08 -5.45 11.32
N LYS A 129 1.85 -4.40 12.11
CA LYS A 129 1.29 -4.50 13.45
C LYS A 129 -0.24 -4.60 13.36
N VAL A 130 -0.81 -5.49 14.12
CA VAL A 130 -2.26 -5.68 14.26
C VAL A 130 -2.61 -5.85 15.74
N PRO A 131 -3.88 -5.70 16.17
CA PRO A 131 -4.24 -5.77 17.58
C PRO A 131 -3.84 -7.07 18.30
N GLU A 132 -3.78 -8.18 17.57
CA GLU A 132 -3.47 -9.49 18.14
C GLU A 132 -1.99 -9.89 18.04
N GLY A 133 -1.16 -9.11 17.30
CA GLY A 133 0.26 -9.45 17.11
C GLY A 133 0.91 -8.73 15.94
N THR A 134 1.82 -9.42 15.25
CA THR A 134 2.60 -8.88 14.13
C THR A 134 2.64 -9.85 12.95
N LEU A 135 2.79 -9.28 11.75
CA LEU A 135 2.98 -10.00 10.51
C LEU A 135 4.31 -9.55 9.91
N GLY A 136 5.24 -10.48 9.71
CA GLY A 136 6.51 -10.22 9.00
C GLY A 136 6.43 -10.73 7.58
N SER A 137 6.74 -9.89 6.58
CA SER A 137 6.68 -10.28 5.17
C SER A 137 8.07 -10.56 4.60
N ARG A 138 8.20 -11.65 3.88
CA ARG A 138 9.40 -12.07 3.15
C ARG A 138 9.17 -12.04 1.65
N GLY A 139 9.03 -10.83 1.08
CA GLY A 139 8.97 -10.64 -0.35
C GLY A 139 7.78 -11.30 -1.06
N THR A 140 6.56 -11.04 -0.63
CA THR A 140 5.37 -11.72 -1.12
C THR A 140 4.16 -10.79 -1.24
N GLU A 141 3.09 -11.28 -1.82
CA GLU A 141 1.75 -10.67 -1.78
C GLU A 141 0.91 -11.35 -0.70
N PHE A 142 0.39 -10.56 0.21
CA PHE A 142 -0.49 -11.06 1.27
C PHE A 142 -1.58 -10.06 1.61
N GLN A 143 -2.62 -10.55 2.25
CA GLN A 143 -3.74 -9.74 2.74
C GLN A 143 -4.05 -10.07 4.18
N THR A 144 -4.26 -9.05 5.01
CA THR A 144 -4.77 -9.22 6.36
C THR A 144 -6.15 -8.59 6.52
N MET A 145 -6.99 -9.20 7.35
CA MET A 145 -8.29 -8.68 7.77
C MET A 145 -8.35 -8.62 9.28
N VAL A 146 -8.42 -7.42 9.81
CA VAL A 146 -8.52 -7.13 11.25
C VAL A 146 -9.99 -6.89 11.61
N SER A 147 -10.50 -7.65 12.54
CA SER A 147 -11.83 -7.52 13.10
C SER A 147 -11.79 -7.33 14.61
N LYS A 148 -12.92 -7.03 15.26
CA LYS A 148 -12.97 -6.83 16.72
C LYS A 148 -12.47 -8.02 17.56
N LYS A 149 -12.48 -9.24 17.00
CA LYS A 149 -12.16 -10.47 17.75
C LYS A 149 -10.93 -11.21 17.27
N LYS A 150 -10.47 -10.93 16.05
CA LYS A 150 -9.38 -11.67 15.44
C LYS A 150 -8.79 -10.97 14.21
N THR A 151 -7.57 -11.32 13.89
CA THR A 151 -6.90 -11.03 12.62
C THR A 151 -6.76 -12.31 11.80
N ASP A 152 -7.25 -12.29 10.57
CA ASP A 152 -7.03 -13.35 9.58
C ASP A 152 -6.01 -12.87 8.55
N THR A 153 -4.95 -13.65 8.30
CA THR A 153 -3.89 -13.33 7.32
C THR A 153 -3.82 -14.42 6.26
N LEU A 154 -3.86 -14.00 5.01
CA LEU A 154 -3.81 -14.83 3.81
C LEU A 154 -2.52 -14.54 3.04
N LEU A 155 -1.69 -15.55 2.80
CA LEU A 155 -0.62 -15.49 1.81
C LEU A 155 -1.24 -15.72 0.42
N ILE A 156 -1.05 -14.78 -0.49
CA ILE A 156 -1.54 -14.90 -1.87
C ILE A 156 -0.46 -15.56 -2.74
N GLY A 157 0.78 -15.09 -2.65
CA GLY A 157 1.95 -15.66 -3.33
C GLY A 157 3.05 -14.64 -3.63
N PRO A 158 4.19 -15.06 -4.13
CA PRO A 158 4.64 -16.45 -4.21
C PRO A 158 4.89 -17.08 -2.85
N GLY A 159 4.83 -18.41 -2.77
CA GLY A 159 5.22 -19.20 -1.61
C GLY A 159 6.64 -19.73 -1.70
N LYS A 160 6.97 -20.73 -0.86
CA LYS A 160 8.30 -21.36 -0.79
C LYS A 160 8.73 -22.07 -2.08
N ASN A 161 7.77 -22.64 -2.81
CA ASN A 161 8.01 -23.35 -4.07
C ASN A 161 7.65 -22.44 -5.22
N ASN A 162 8.60 -21.58 -5.59
CA ASN A 162 8.35 -20.62 -6.64
C ASN A 162 8.74 -21.19 -8.00
N THR A 163 7.76 -21.53 -8.79
CA THR A 163 7.93 -22.07 -10.16
C THR A 163 8.26 -21.00 -11.21
N LEU A 164 8.17 -19.72 -10.86
CA LEU A 164 8.31 -18.60 -11.80
C LEU A 164 9.65 -17.85 -11.67
N GLY A 165 10.67 -18.43 -11.03
CA GLY A 165 11.97 -17.78 -10.83
C GLY A 165 11.97 -16.60 -9.86
N LEU A 166 10.84 -16.28 -9.23
CA LEU A 166 10.74 -15.27 -8.18
C LEU A 166 11.33 -15.80 -6.87
N ARG A 167 11.79 -14.94 -5.98
CA ARG A 167 12.29 -15.39 -4.67
C ARG A 167 11.18 -16.05 -3.86
N PRO A 168 11.48 -17.10 -3.10
CA PRO A 168 10.50 -17.68 -2.18
C PRO A 168 9.92 -16.63 -1.25
N GLY A 169 8.60 -16.60 -1.15
CA GLY A 169 7.88 -15.66 -0.28
C GLY A 169 7.22 -16.36 0.89
N ALA A 170 7.10 -15.66 2.01
CA ALA A 170 6.43 -16.15 3.20
C ALA A 170 5.87 -14.99 4.03
N VAL A 171 4.92 -15.31 4.91
CA VAL A 171 4.45 -14.39 5.95
C VAL A 171 4.54 -15.09 7.31
N LEU A 172 5.29 -14.48 8.22
CA LEU A 172 5.34 -14.89 9.62
C LEU A 172 4.20 -14.20 10.37
N VAL A 173 3.29 -14.98 10.92
CA VAL A 173 2.17 -14.51 11.75
C VAL A 173 2.50 -14.85 13.19
N GLY A 174 2.68 -13.84 14.07
CA GLY A 174 3.19 -14.06 15.40
C GLY A 174 2.66 -13.12 16.47
N ASN A 175 2.69 -13.60 17.72
CA ASN A 175 2.48 -12.81 18.93
C ASN A 175 3.25 -13.41 20.11
N LYS A 176 3.11 -12.86 21.31
CA LYS A 176 3.81 -13.34 22.51
C LYS A 176 3.51 -14.80 22.92
N PHE A 177 2.48 -15.42 22.34
CA PHE A 177 2.09 -16.79 22.66
C PHE A 177 2.60 -17.81 21.65
N GLY A 178 3.13 -17.39 20.50
CA GLY A 178 3.68 -18.25 19.46
C GLY A 178 3.65 -17.63 18.08
N GLN A 179 4.04 -18.45 17.10
CA GLN A 179 4.13 -18.03 15.71
C GLN A 179 3.73 -19.13 14.73
N THR A 180 3.29 -18.72 13.55
CA THR A 180 2.92 -19.61 12.44
C THR A 180 3.43 -19.01 11.13
N MET A 181 4.12 -19.82 10.32
CA MET A 181 4.62 -19.43 9.02
C MET A 181 3.61 -19.78 7.92
N LEU A 182 3.21 -18.80 7.13
CA LEU A 182 2.50 -19.00 5.87
C LEU A 182 3.53 -19.04 4.74
N ASN A 183 3.74 -20.19 4.13
CA ASN A 183 4.75 -20.40 3.09
C ASN A 183 4.21 -21.12 1.84
N ASN A 184 2.94 -21.48 1.83
CA ASN A 184 2.26 -22.02 0.66
C ASN A 184 1.26 -21.00 0.13
N PRO A 185 1.15 -20.78 -1.17
CA PRO A 185 0.13 -19.89 -1.76
C PRO A 185 -1.27 -20.26 -1.26
N TYR A 186 -2.08 -19.25 -1.03
CA TYR A 186 -3.44 -19.39 -0.52
C TYR A 186 -3.54 -20.08 0.86
N SER A 187 -2.46 -20.09 1.64
CA SER A 187 -2.54 -20.48 3.06
C SER A 187 -3.01 -19.31 3.93
N VAL A 188 -3.77 -19.64 4.97
CA VAL A 188 -4.36 -18.69 5.92
C VAL A 188 -4.08 -19.10 7.35
N ALA A 189 -3.78 -18.12 8.21
CA ALA A 189 -3.76 -18.27 9.65
C ALA A 189 -4.60 -17.19 10.33
N SER A 190 -5.12 -17.51 11.50
CA SER A 190 -5.92 -16.59 12.32
C SER A 190 -5.22 -16.37 13.66
N MET A 191 -5.11 -15.11 14.08
CA MET A 191 -4.76 -14.73 15.45
C MET A 191 -5.99 -14.30 16.21
N VAL A 192 -6.17 -14.80 17.42
CA VAL A 192 -7.21 -14.41 18.35
C VAL A 192 -6.53 -13.83 19.59
N LYS A 193 -7.10 -12.77 20.16
CA LYS A 193 -6.54 -12.13 21.36
C LYS A 193 -6.28 -13.14 22.48
N GLY A 194 -5.08 -13.11 23.05
CA GLY A 194 -4.69 -13.96 24.17
C GLY A 194 -4.34 -15.41 23.82
N LYS A 195 -4.24 -15.77 22.53
CA LYS A 195 -3.90 -17.13 22.08
C LYS A 195 -2.78 -17.10 21.04
N ALA A 196 -2.03 -18.20 20.93
CA ALA A 196 -1.10 -18.40 19.84
C ALA A 196 -1.82 -18.37 18.49
N PRO A 197 -1.16 -17.93 17.40
CA PRO A 197 -1.71 -18.06 16.06
C PRO A 197 -2.11 -19.50 15.72
N GLY A 198 -3.24 -19.67 15.07
CA GLY A 198 -3.68 -20.96 14.56
C GLY A 198 -2.70 -21.50 13.51
N LYS A 199 -2.62 -22.82 13.36
CA LYS A 199 -1.80 -23.48 12.33
C LYS A 199 -2.21 -22.99 10.94
N ALA A 200 -1.21 -22.86 10.04
CA ALA A 200 -1.44 -22.55 8.64
C ALA A 200 -2.31 -23.64 7.98
N LYS A 201 -3.31 -23.25 7.24
CA LYS A 201 -4.19 -24.15 6.48
C LYS A 201 -4.57 -23.53 5.16
N GLN A 202 -4.92 -24.36 4.18
CA GLN A 202 -5.43 -23.90 2.89
C GLN A 202 -6.73 -23.14 3.09
N ILE A 203 -6.89 -22.00 2.40
CA ILE A 203 -8.08 -21.18 2.51
C ILE A 203 -9.29 -21.86 1.84
N THR A 204 -10.45 -21.77 2.47
CA THR A 204 -11.69 -22.25 1.86
C THR A 204 -12.25 -21.22 0.86
N LYS A 205 -13.04 -21.69 -0.13
CA LYS A 205 -13.74 -20.80 -1.09
C LYS A 205 -14.57 -19.71 -0.38
N LYS A 206 -15.24 -20.05 0.73
CA LYS A 206 -16.04 -19.11 1.55
C LYS A 206 -15.16 -18.03 2.21
N GLN A 207 -14.01 -18.41 2.74
CA GLN A 207 -13.06 -17.46 3.34
C GLN A 207 -12.45 -16.56 2.25
N LEU A 208 -12.01 -17.13 1.12
CA LEU A 208 -11.45 -16.36 0.00
C LEU A 208 -12.45 -15.32 -0.53
N LYS A 209 -13.75 -15.66 -0.62
CA LYS A 209 -14.81 -14.71 -0.98
C LYS A 209 -14.88 -13.52 -0.03
N LYS A 210 -14.66 -13.74 1.30
CA LYS A 210 -14.62 -12.65 2.30
C LYS A 210 -13.43 -11.72 2.08
N PHE A 211 -12.23 -12.28 1.85
CA PHE A 211 -11.04 -11.49 1.54
C PHE A 211 -11.24 -10.65 0.27
N LYS A 212 -11.73 -11.26 -0.81
CA LYS A 212 -12.03 -10.57 -2.07
C LYS A 212 -13.08 -9.46 -1.89
N LYS A 213 -14.13 -9.69 -1.09
CA LYS A 213 -15.19 -8.70 -0.86
C LYS A 213 -14.64 -7.41 -0.24
N LYS A 214 -13.71 -7.50 0.70
CA LYS A 214 -13.09 -6.33 1.35
C LYS A 214 -12.26 -5.47 0.40
N MET A 215 -11.78 -6.05 -0.72
CA MET A 215 -11.00 -5.36 -1.77
C MET A 215 -11.81 -5.09 -3.05
N LYS A 216 -13.10 -5.46 -3.09
CA LYS A 216 -13.91 -5.39 -4.31
C LYS A 216 -14.03 -3.98 -4.86
N VAL A 217 -14.14 -3.00 -3.98
CA VAL A 217 -14.35 -1.59 -4.34
C VAL A 217 -13.25 -1.07 -5.28
N LEU A 218 -11.98 -1.36 -4.97
CA LEU A 218 -10.85 -0.94 -5.81
C LEU A 218 -10.78 -1.68 -7.16
N ARG A 219 -11.32 -2.90 -7.21
CA ARG A 219 -11.39 -3.68 -8.43
C ARG A 219 -12.41 -3.14 -9.43
N VAL A 220 -13.56 -2.67 -8.90
CA VAL A 220 -14.64 -2.06 -9.71
C VAL A 220 -14.20 -0.69 -10.25
N ALA A 221 -13.59 0.14 -9.42
CA ALA A 221 -13.09 1.45 -9.85
C ALA A 221 -12.03 1.35 -10.98
N LYS A 222 -11.31 0.22 -11.05
CA LYS A 222 -10.25 0.00 -12.04
C LYS A 222 -10.74 -0.56 -13.38
N LEU A 223 -11.91 -1.20 -13.48
CA LEU A 223 -12.33 -1.96 -14.66
C LEU A 223 -13.78 -1.78 -15.14
N GLU A 224 -14.75 -1.52 -14.28
CA GLU A 224 -16.17 -1.58 -14.66
C GLU A 224 -16.85 -0.22 -14.90
N GLY A 225 -16.23 0.90 -14.54
CA GLY A 225 -16.82 2.25 -14.69
C GLY A 225 -16.07 3.16 -15.64
N ALA A 226 -14.83 2.84 -16.01
CA ALA A 226 -14.06 3.70 -16.90
C ALA A 226 -14.47 3.44 -18.35
N THR A 227 -15.00 4.46 -19.01
CA THR A 227 -15.21 4.47 -20.44
C THR A 227 -13.89 4.25 -21.17
N GLN A 228 -13.91 3.88 -22.44
CA GLN A 228 -12.70 3.75 -23.25
C GLN A 228 -11.89 5.06 -23.28
N GLU A 229 -12.57 6.18 -23.22
CA GLU A 229 -11.93 7.51 -23.15
C GLU A 229 -11.21 7.75 -21.83
N GLU A 230 -11.81 7.37 -20.70
CA GLU A 230 -11.16 7.48 -19.38
C GLU A 230 -9.93 6.55 -19.26
N LYS A 231 -10.02 5.32 -19.79
CA LYS A 231 -8.87 4.42 -19.89
C LYS A 231 -7.75 5.03 -20.74
N LYS A 232 -8.09 5.64 -21.86
CA LYS A 232 -7.15 6.33 -22.75
C LYS A 232 -6.52 7.56 -22.06
N ALA A 233 -7.31 8.33 -21.29
CA ALA A 233 -6.82 9.47 -20.53
C ALA A 233 -5.84 9.05 -19.43
N ILE A 234 -6.14 7.98 -18.68
CA ILE A 234 -5.26 7.42 -17.64
C ILE A 234 -3.95 6.93 -18.26
N ARG A 235 -4.00 6.17 -19.37
CA ARG A 235 -2.80 5.71 -20.10
C ARG A 235 -1.95 6.88 -20.58
N LYS A 236 -2.58 7.94 -21.12
CA LYS A 236 -1.90 9.16 -21.55
C LYS A 236 -1.18 9.85 -20.39
N LYS A 237 -1.82 9.92 -19.22
CA LYS A 237 -1.24 10.51 -18.00
C LYS A 237 -0.04 9.73 -17.50
N ILE A 238 -0.13 8.39 -17.42
CA ILE A 238 0.97 7.52 -17.05
C ILE A 238 2.16 7.70 -18.02
N ARG A 239 1.92 7.76 -19.33
CA ARG A 239 2.98 8.02 -20.32
C ARG A 239 3.65 9.37 -20.14
N GLN A 240 2.88 10.41 -19.80
CA GLN A 240 3.43 11.74 -19.53
C GLN A 240 4.31 11.74 -18.28
N GLU A 241 3.89 11.06 -17.23
CA GLU A 241 4.68 10.91 -16.00
C GLU A 241 5.98 10.14 -16.24
N LEU A 242 5.93 9.04 -16.99
CA LEU A 242 7.13 8.26 -17.35
C LEU A 242 8.10 9.07 -18.23
N LYS A 243 7.58 9.86 -19.18
CA LYS A 243 8.40 10.81 -19.96
C LYS A 243 9.03 11.90 -19.09
N ALA A 244 8.31 12.42 -18.10
CA ALA A 244 8.83 13.41 -17.17
C ALA A 244 9.95 12.84 -16.28
N GLN A 245 9.99 11.51 -16.11
CA GLN A 245 11.07 10.77 -15.44
C GLN A 245 12.26 10.48 -16.37
N GLY A 246 12.24 10.94 -17.62
CA GLY A 246 13.34 10.81 -18.57
C GLY A 246 13.33 9.55 -19.43
N LEU A 247 12.28 8.71 -19.34
CA LEU A 247 12.16 7.53 -20.19
C LEU A 247 11.75 7.93 -21.62
N ASP A 248 12.38 7.29 -22.59
CA ASP A 248 12.03 7.48 -24.00
C ASP A 248 10.77 6.68 -24.39
N LYS A 249 10.31 6.88 -25.66
CA LYS A 249 9.08 6.26 -26.14
C LYS A 249 9.19 4.73 -26.23
N GLU A 250 10.35 4.20 -26.58
CA GLU A 250 10.57 2.75 -26.73
C GLU A 250 10.72 2.07 -25.37
N GLU A 251 11.40 2.69 -24.42
CA GLU A 251 11.50 2.24 -23.04
C GLU A 251 10.11 2.16 -22.37
N ILE A 252 9.29 3.19 -22.56
CA ILE A 252 7.91 3.22 -22.06
C ILE A 252 7.06 2.12 -22.71
N LYS A 253 7.20 1.91 -24.02
CA LYS A 253 6.49 0.85 -24.75
C LYS A 253 6.90 -0.54 -24.26
N THR A 254 8.19 -0.76 -24.06
CA THR A 254 8.75 -2.01 -23.53
C THR A 254 8.25 -2.29 -22.12
N LEU A 255 8.31 -1.32 -21.22
CA LEU A 255 7.81 -1.44 -19.85
C LEU A 255 6.31 -1.77 -19.78
N ILE A 256 5.51 -1.16 -20.65
CA ILE A 256 4.06 -1.44 -20.73
C ILE A 256 3.84 -2.87 -21.24
N LYS A 257 4.53 -3.29 -22.30
CA LYS A 257 4.42 -4.67 -22.84
C LYS A 257 4.84 -5.72 -21.82
N GLU A 258 5.94 -5.53 -21.12
CA GLU A 258 6.42 -6.45 -20.08
C GLU A 258 5.42 -6.56 -18.92
N ASN A 259 4.87 -5.45 -18.45
CA ASN A 259 3.87 -5.48 -17.37
C ASN A 259 2.57 -6.19 -17.80
N ILE A 260 2.10 -5.96 -19.03
CA ILE A 260 0.91 -6.66 -19.56
C ILE A 260 1.19 -8.17 -19.67
N LYS A 261 2.35 -8.56 -20.19
CA LYS A 261 2.78 -9.96 -20.30
C LYS A 261 2.87 -10.63 -18.92
N ILE A 262 3.50 -9.99 -17.95
CA ILE A 262 3.61 -10.49 -16.57
C ILE A 262 2.23 -10.66 -15.92
N ASP A 263 1.32 -9.72 -16.10
CA ASP A 263 -0.04 -9.82 -15.56
C ASP A 263 -0.85 -10.94 -16.24
N LYS A 264 -0.67 -11.14 -17.55
CA LYS A 264 -1.30 -12.21 -18.30
C LYS A 264 -0.79 -13.59 -17.86
N GLU A 265 0.53 -13.77 -17.77
CA GLU A 265 1.15 -15.01 -17.30
C GLU A 265 0.73 -15.36 -15.88
N LYS A 266 0.74 -14.37 -14.97
CA LYS A 266 0.23 -14.55 -13.60
C LYS A 266 -1.24 -14.98 -13.58
N ARG A 267 -2.06 -14.42 -14.47
CA ARG A 267 -3.47 -14.75 -14.56
C ARG A 267 -3.69 -16.19 -15.09
N ILE A 268 -2.93 -16.60 -16.10
CA ILE A 268 -2.98 -17.96 -16.66
C ILE A 268 -2.58 -18.99 -15.60
N VAL A 269 -1.47 -18.79 -14.91
CA VAL A 269 -1.02 -19.69 -13.84
C VAL A 269 -2.07 -19.82 -12.74
N LEU A 270 -2.65 -18.69 -12.32
CA LEU A 270 -3.67 -18.66 -11.26
C LEU A 270 -4.96 -19.39 -11.66
N LEU A 271 -5.35 -19.32 -12.93
CA LEU A 271 -6.55 -19.99 -13.47
C LEU A 271 -6.30 -21.49 -13.66
N LYS A 272 -5.11 -21.88 -14.15
CA LYS A 272 -4.69 -23.29 -14.24
C LYS A 272 -4.65 -23.98 -12.87
N GLU A 273 -4.09 -23.32 -11.85
CA GLU A 273 -4.10 -23.83 -10.47
C GLU A 273 -5.52 -24.03 -9.91
N ARG A 274 -6.51 -23.38 -10.51
CA ARG A 274 -7.94 -23.52 -10.16
C ARG A 274 -8.69 -24.54 -10.99
N GLY A 275 -8.03 -25.17 -11.98
CA GLY A 275 -8.69 -26.04 -12.94
C GLY A 275 -9.68 -25.31 -13.86
N GLU A 276 -9.50 -23.98 -14.04
CA GLU A 276 -10.29 -23.17 -14.95
C GLU A 276 -9.67 -23.24 -16.36
N ASP A 277 -10.51 -23.23 -17.39
CA ASP A 277 -10.07 -23.21 -18.80
C ASP A 277 -9.35 -21.87 -19.09
N VAL A 278 -8.19 -21.95 -19.72
CA VAL A 278 -7.34 -20.80 -20.07
C VAL A 278 -7.02 -20.73 -21.55
N SER A 279 -7.65 -21.58 -22.36
CA SER A 279 -7.39 -21.68 -23.81
C SER A 279 -7.50 -20.33 -24.52
N ASP A 280 -8.47 -19.48 -24.15
CA ASP A 280 -8.66 -18.14 -24.71
C ASP A 280 -7.54 -17.16 -24.30
N LEU A 281 -6.87 -17.41 -23.18
CA LEU A 281 -5.79 -16.56 -22.68
C LEU A 281 -4.41 -16.99 -23.19
N GLU A 282 -4.27 -18.19 -23.71
CA GLU A 282 -3.01 -18.72 -24.26
C GLU A 282 -2.81 -18.37 -25.73
N GLN A 283 -3.84 -17.86 -26.41
CA GLN A 283 -3.72 -17.40 -27.79
C GLN A 283 -2.77 -16.20 -27.91
N PRO A 284 -1.99 -16.09 -29.01
CA PRO A 284 -1.11 -14.96 -29.24
C PRO A 284 -1.92 -13.66 -29.31
N ASP A 285 -1.54 -12.68 -28.51
CA ASP A 285 -2.27 -11.43 -28.33
C ASP A 285 -1.93 -10.42 -29.43
N ASN A 286 -2.75 -10.36 -30.47
CA ASN A 286 -2.77 -9.22 -31.38
C ASN A 286 -3.16 -7.91 -30.66
N MET A 287 -3.81 -8.00 -29.49
CA MET A 287 -4.22 -6.84 -28.66
C MET A 287 -3.05 -6.19 -27.91
N ILE A 288 -1.96 -6.92 -27.62
CA ILE A 288 -0.80 -6.32 -26.92
C ILE A 288 -0.10 -5.28 -27.79
N GLU A 289 -0.07 -5.48 -29.11
CA GLU A 289 0.50 -4.49 -30.04
C GLU A 289 -0.37 -3.26 -30.15
N GLU A 290 -1.68 -3.41 -30.24
CA GLU A 290 -2.65 -2.30 -30.32
C GLU A 290 -2.70 -1.51 -28.99
N GLU A 291 -2.65 -2.19 -27.84
CA GLU A 291 -2.59 -1.55 -26.51
C GLU A 291 -1.28 -0.80 -26.22
N ALA A 292 -0.18 -1.18 -26.85
CA ALA A 292 1.10 -0.51 -26.70
C ALA A 292 1.28 0.68 -27.68
N GLU A 293 0.51 0.75 -28.78
CA GLU A 293 0.59 1.81 -29.79
C GLU A 293 -0.36 3.00 -29.51
N VAL A 294 -1.41 2.81 -28.74
CA VAL A 294 -2.36 3.86 -28.33
C VAL A 294 -1.89 4.52 -27.04
#